data_6b42ce8f1a348afaf27a89254fbc1ccc
#
_entry.id   6b42ce8f1a348afaf27a89254fbc1ccc
#
_cell.length_a   1.000
_cell.length_b   1.000
_cell.length_c   1.000
_cell.angle_alpha   90.00
_cell.angle_beta   90.00
_cell.angle_gamma   90.00
#
_symmetry.space_group_name_H-M   'P 1'
#
loop_
_entity.id
_entity.type
_entity.pdbx_description
1 polymer ?
#
loop_
_entity_poly.entity_id
_entity_poly.type
_entity_poly.pdbx_seq_one_letter_code
_entity_poly.pdbx_strand_id
1 'polypeptide(L)'
;MNHIKTILIDLFLLAVLGLHAQELQVKVNVNHSQIQTTDASVFENLQQTIEQFMNDRQWTDLQFQSVERIQCSLNLTVTKYVREDHHFECTALIQANRPVYNAAYTSTLYNNRDASFNFDFQQFDQLNFMEENIDNQLTALLAYYALLIIGIDLDSFAPMGGSDILQRCMFLVNNAQNLGFPGWKAFEDSRNRFAFINDYLDEGMKPFRQLQYDYYRKGLDEMANNAERGRTEISTALETHLTQAHSDKPLSLLPQIWTNYKKDELTAIYKGKGTQKEKERIYELLMGINASQNSSWEMIKQ
;
A
#
# COMPACT_ATOMS: atom_id res chain seq x y z
N MET A 1 33.19 36.23 23.17
CA MET A 1 33.18 34.75 23.21
C MET A 1 31.80 34.17 23.56
N ASN A 2 31.01 34.80 24.41
CA ASN A 2 29.64 34.33 24.77
C ASN A 2 28.62 34.50 23.63
N HIS A 3 28.63 35.57 22.85
CA HIS A 3 27.72 35.79 21.73
C HIS A 3 27.89 34.76 20.59
N ILE A 4 29.12 34.32 20.33
CA ILE A 4 29.38 33.30 19.29
C ILE A 4 28.86 31.93 19.75
N LYS A 5 28.96 31.62 21.06
CA LYS A 5 28.40 30.39 21.61
C LYS A 5 26.87 30.39 21.57
N THR A 6 26.23 31.51 21.83
CA THR A 6 24.75 31.67 21.74
C THR A 6 24.30 31.51 20.31
N ILE A 7 24.94 32.16 19.34
CA ILE A 7 24.60 32.03 17.90
C ILE A 7 24.80 30.59 17.40
N LEU A 8 25.84 29.89 17.85
CA LEU A 8 26.08 28.48 17.50
C LEU A 8 25.01 27.53 18.10
N ILE A 9 24.55 27.83 19.32
CA ILE A 9 23.49 27.05 19.99
C ILE A 9 22.15 27.31 19.29
N ASP A 10 21.84 28.56 18.93
CA ASP A 10 20.62 28.90 18.21
C ASP A 10 20.62 28.30 16.78
N LEU A 11 21.77 28.30 16.10
CA LEU A 11 21.92 27.65 14.79
C LEU A 11 21.78 26.13 14.88
N PHE A 12 22.27 25.52 15.97
CA PHE A 12 22.13 24.09 16.21
C PHE A 12 20.69 23.70 16.60
N LEU A 13 20.00 24.55 17.38
CA LEU A 13 18.57 24.35 17.67
C LEU A 13 17.69 24.49 16.40
N LEU A 14 18.00 25.44 15.53
CA LEU A 14 17.31 25.59 14.23
C LEU A 14 17.56 24.42 13.28
N ALA A 15 18.72 23.80 13.31
CA ALA A 15 19.05 22.61 12.51
C ALA A 15 18.33 21.32 12.99
N VAL A 16 17.92 21.27 14.26
CA VAL A 16 17.18 20.12 14.81
C VAL A 16 15.68 20.17 14.51
N LEU A 17 15.14 21.34 14.14
CA LEU A 17 13.71 21.55 13.86
C LEU A 17 13.25 21.08 12.46
N GLY A 18 14.14 20.49 11.64
CA GLY A 18 13.85 20.17 10.23
C GLY A 18 13.92 18.71 9.82
N LEU A 19 14.11 17.76 10.75
CA LEU A 19 14.16 16.33 10.41
C LEU A 19 12.78 15.67 10.59
N HIS A 20 11.76 16.19 9.92
CA HIS A 20 10.55 15.42 9.72
C HIS A 20 10.83 14.40 8.63
N ALA A 21 10.84 13.11 8.97
CA ALA A 21 10.90 12.08 7.96
C ALA A 21 9.53 12.02 7.26
N GLN A 22 9.54 11.97 5.93
CA GLN A 22 8.37 11.69 5.14
C GLN A 22 7.86 10.29 5.47
N GLU A 23 6.58 10.04 5.24
CA GLU A 23 5.91 8.77 5.61
C GLU A 23 6.39 7.59 4.76
N LEU A 24 6.72 7.84 3.49
CA LEU A 24 7.06 6.81 2.53
C LEU A 24 8.57 6.73 2.23
N GLN A 25 9.04 5.52 1.95
CA GLN A 25 10.34 5.25 1.35
C GLN A 25 10.13 4.37 0.12
N VAL A 26 9.96 5.01 -1.03
CA VAL A 26 9.60 4.37 -2.29
C VAL A 26 10.84 4.14 -3.15
N LYS A 27 11.01 2.91 -3.64
CA LYS A 27 11.92 2.59 -4.73
C LYS A 27 11.13 2.43 -6.02
N VAL A 28 11.54 3.13 -7.07
CA VAL A 28 10.88 3.09 -8.36
C VAL A 28 11.76 2.35 -9.37
N ASN A 29 11.13 1.50 -10.18
CA ASN A 29 11.78 0.85 -11.30
C ASN A 29 10.90 0.98 -12.55
N VAL A 30 11.43 1.56 -13.62
CA VAL A 30 10.74 1.72 -14.90
C VAL A 30 11.33 0.74 -15.91
N ASN A 31 10.61 -0.34 -16.17
CA ASN A 31 10.98 -1.33 -17.18
C ASN A 31 10.40 -0.94 -18.54
N HIS A 32 11.26 -0.57 -19.46
CA HIS A 32 10.92 -0.20 -20.84
C HIS A 32 11.48 -1.17 -21.87
N SER A 33 11.81 -2.41 -21.48
CA SER A 33 12.45 -3.41 -22.38
C SER A 33 11.60 -3.78 -23.59
N GLN A 34 10.30 -3.53 -23.56
CA GLN A 34 9.38 -3.76 -24.68
C GLN A 34 9.33 -2.59 -25.67
N ILE A 35 9.94 -1.44 -25.33
CA ILE A 35 9.92 -0.24 -26.16
C ILE A 35 11.20 -0.19 -27.01
N GLN A 36 11.02 -0.18 -28.32
CA GLN A 36 12.13 0.02 -29.24
C GLN A 36 12.48 1.52 -29.31
N THR A 37 13.53 1.92 -28.61
CA THR A 37 14.03 3.30 -28.62
C THR A 37 15.55 3.34 -28.56
N THR A 38 16.14 4.35 -29.19
CA THR A 38 17.57 4.65 -29.09
C THR A 38 17.89 5.62 -27.96
N ASP A 39 16.87 6.24 -27.36
CA ASP A 39 16.99 7.20 -26.27
C ASP A 39 16.17 6.73 -25.05
N ALA A 40 16.88 6.29 -24.03
CA ALA A 40 16.28 5.83 -22.77
C ALA A 40 16.14 6.94 -21.72
N SER A 41 16.62 8.15 -22.01
CA SER A 41 16.72 9.25 -21.02
C SER A 41 15.38 9.67 -20.45
N VAL A 42 14.28 9.59 -21.22
CA VAL A 42 12.94 9.91 -20.74
C VAL A 42 12.47 8.93 -19.65
N PHE A 43 12.81 7.64 -19.76
CA PHE A 43 12.42 6.62 -18.78
C PHE A 43 13.24 6.74 -17.48
N GLU A 44 14.54 7.07 -17.60
CA GLU A 44 15.40 7.35 -16.45
C GLU A 44 14.94 8.60 -15.71
N ASN A 45 14.60 9.67 -16.45
CA ASN A 45 14.07 10.90 -15.88
C ASN A 45 12.69 10.66 -15.22
N LEU A 46 11.80 9.92 -15.87
CA LEU A 46 10.51 9.51 -15.30
C LEU A 46 10.71 8.78 -13.96
N GLN A 47 11.61 7.80 -13.92
CA GLN A 47 11.91 7.05 -12.69
C GLN A 47 12.36 7.98 -11.55
N GLN A 48 13.32 8.86 -11.82
CA GLN A 48 13.85 9.80 -10.85
C GLN A 48 12.77 10.79 -10.37
N THR A 49 11.98 11.32 -11.31
CA THR A 49 10.91 12.28 -11.00
C THR A 49 9.83 11.66 -10.11
N ILE A 50 9.41 10.41 -10.40
CA ILE A 50 8.44 9.69 -9.57
C ILE A 50 9.02 9.41 -8.17
N GLU A 51 10.26 8.92 -8.11
CA GLU A 51 10.92 8.59 -6.85
C GLU A 51 11.06 9.82 -5.96
N GLN A 52 11.48 10.94 -6.53
CA GLN A 52 11.58 12.22 -5.83
C GLN A 52 10.20 12.71 -5.35
N PHE A 53 9.19 12.72 -6.21
CA PHE A 53 7.84 13.17 -5.87
C PHE A 53 7.24 12.38 -4.69
N MET A 54 7.43 11.06 -4.69
CA MET A 54 6.89 10.17 -3.65
C MET A 54 7.64 10.31 -2.32
N ASN A 55 8.96 10.52 -2.36
CA ASN A 55 9.82 10.50 -1.19
C ASN A 55 10.02 11.87 -0.53
N ASP A 56 9.94 12.96 -1.28
CA ASP A 56 10.25 14.31 -0.74
C ASP A 56 9.00 15.02 -0.24
N ARG A 57 7.81 14.51 -0.59
CA ARG A 57 6.55 15.10 -0.17
C ARG A 57 6.12 14.60 1.21
N GLN A 58 5.67 15.52 2.06
CA GLN A 58 4.92 15.21 3.27
C GLN A 58 3.44 15.00 2.88
N TRP A 59 2.90 13.81 3.14
CA TRP A 59 1.54 13.42 2.76
C TRP A 59 0.51 13.70 3.85
N THR A 60 0.97 13.75 5.10
CA THR A 60 0.11 13.96 6.28
C THR A 60 0.79 14.91 7.27
N ASP A 61 0.04 15.38 8.27
CA ASP A 61 0.60 16.16 9.38
C ASP A 61 1.23 15.27 10.48
N LEU A 62 1.26 13.95 10.27
CA LEU A 62 1.85 13.00 11.20
C LEU A 62 3.38 13.07 11.14
N GLN A 63 4.00 12.82 12.30
CA GLN A 63 5.44 12.81 12.40
C GLN A 63 5.94 11.36 12.41
N PHE A 64 6.62 10.97 11.33
CA PHE A 64 7.28 9.68 11.21
C PHE A 64 8.76 9.82 11.56
N GLN A 65 9.31 8.84 12.27
CA GLN A 65 10.76 8.69 12.40
C GLN A 65 11.30 7.98 11.14
N SER A 66 12.59 8.14 10.85
CA SER A 66 13.19 7.53 9.66
C SER A 66 13.03 5.99 9.62
N VAL A 67 13.00 5.35 10.81
CA VAL A 67 12.80 3.90 10.95
C VAL A 67 11.34 3.45 10.80
N GLU A 68 10.40 4.40 10.87
CA GLU A 68 8.96 4.15 10.76
C GLU A 68 8.44 4.34 9.33
N ARG A 69 9.29 4.83 8.41
CA ARG A 69 8.91 5.04 7.01
C ARG A 69 8.44 3.73 6.38
N ILE A 70 7.29 3.81 5.70
CA ILE A 70 6.69 2.67 5.02
C ILE A 70 7.54 2.33 3.79
N GLN A 71 8.11 1.14 3.77
CA GLN A 71 8.95 0.68 2.66
C GLN A 71 8.10 0.26 1.49
N CYS A 72 8.23 0.96 0.36
CA CYS A 72 7.43 0.74 -0.84
C CYS A 72 8.31 0.43 -2.05
N SER A 73 7.75 -0.32 -3.00
CA SER A 73 8.28 -0.44 -4.34
C SER A 73 7.18 -0.17 -5.37
N LEU A 74 7.52 0.59 -6.41
CA LEU A 74 6.70 0.84 -7.58
C LEU A 74 7.44 0.34 -8.81
N ASN A 75 6.99 -0.77 -9.38
CA ASN A 75 7.55 -1.34 -10.61
C ASN A 75 6.60 -1.05 -11.77
N LEU A 76 6.99 -0.12 -12.63
CA LEU A 76 6.27 0.23 -13.85
C LEU A 76 6.82 -0.60 -15.02
N THR A 77 5.92 -1.26 -15.75
CA THR A 77 6.24 -1.86 -17.04
C THR A 77 5.57 -1.04 -18.12
N VAL A 78 6.38 -0.36 -18.94
CA VAL A 78 5.91 0.42 -20.07
C VAL A 78 5.58 -0.55 -21.21
N THR A 79 4.30 -0.64 -21.56
CA THR A 79 3.80 -1.51 -22.63
C THR A 79 3.72 -0.78 -23.97
N LYS A 80 3.53 0.56 -23.91
CA LYS A 80 3.54 1.42 -25.08
C LYS A 80 3.98 2.83 -24.71
N TYR A 81 4.70 3.48 -25.61
CA TYR A 81 5.09 4.88 -25.49
C TYR A 81 4.87 5.58 -26.83
N VAL A 82 4.03 6.62 -26.83
CA VAL A 82 3.77 7.47 -28.00
C VAL A 82 4.55 8.77 -27.79
N ARG A 83 5.65 8.91 -28.50
CA ARG A 83 6.61 10.00 -28.30
C ARG A 83 6.02 11.38 -28.64
N GLU A 84 5.21 11.44 -29.68
CA GLU A 84 4.57 12.67 -30.18
C GLU A 84 3.61 13.27 -29.16
N ASP A 85 2.90 12.41 -28.43
CA ASP A 85 1.88 12.79 -27.44
C ASP A 85 2.43 12.71 -26.00
N HIS A 86 3.69 12.29 -25.83
CA HIS A 86 4.29 12.03 -24.51
C HIS A 86 3.48 11.03 -23.66
N HIS A 87 2.72 10.15 -24.32
CA HIS A 87 1.78 9.24 -23.68
C HIS A 87 2.40 7.90 -23.36
N PHE A 88 2.21 7.46 -22.09
CA PHE A 88 2.66 6.17 -21.58
C PHE A 88 1.46 5.27 -21.25
N GLU A 89 1.44 4.07 -21.83
CA GLU A 89 0.59 2.98 -21.36
C GLU A 89 1.45 2.03 -20.52
N CYS A 90 1.07 1.86 -19.26
CA CYS A 90 1.86 1.08 -18.30
C CYS A 90 0.98 0.12 -17.51
N THR A 91 1.62 -0.91 -16.98
CA THR A 91 1.12 -1.64 -15.83
C THR A 91 2.03 -1.35 -14.64
N ALA A 92 1.45 -1.19 -13.46
CA ALA A 92 2.20 -0.97 -12.22
C ALA A 92 2.02 -2.14 -11.27
N LEU A 93 3.10 -2.60 -10.64
CA LEU A 93 3.06 -3.45 -9.46
C LEU A 93 3.50 -2.60 -8.26
N ILE A 94 2.58 -2.40 -7.34
CA ILE A 94 2.79 -1.57 -6.14
C ILE A 94 2.83 -2.48 -4.93
N GLN A 95 3.90 -2.39 -4.14
CA GLN A 95 4.07 -3.13 -2.91
C GLN A 95 4.45 -2.19 -1.78
N ALA A 96 3.87 -2.42 -0.60
CA ALA A 96 4.25 -1.77 0.64
C ALA A 96 4.47 -2.82 1.73
N ASN A 97 5.47 -2.60 2.59
CA ASN A 97 5.83 -3.49 3.67
C ASN A 97 5.86 -2.70 4.99
N ARG A 98 5.43 -3.37 6.05
CA ARG A 98 5.45 -2.88 7.41
C ARG A 98 6.47 -3.68 8.23
N PRO A 99 7.36 -3.04 9.00
CA PRO A 99 8.18 -3.75 9.97
C PRO A 99 7.30 -4.39 11.04
N VAL A 100 7.65 -5.60 11.46
CA VAL A 100 6.99 -6.29 12.58
C VAL A 100 7.73 -5.95 13.86
N TYR A 101 6.99 -5.58 14.91
CA TYR A 101 7.59 -5.15 16.17
C TYR A 101 8.52 -6.22 16.76
N ASN A 102 9.70 -5.80 17.17
CA ASN A 102 10.74 -6.63 17.79
C ASN A 102 11.12 -7.89 16.96
N ALA A 103 11.01 -7.80 15.62
CA ALA A 103 11.35 -8.86 14.69
C ALA A 103 12.32 -8.33 13.61
N ALA A 104 13.08 -9.23 12.99
CA ALA A 104 14.02 -8.89 11.92
C ALA A 104 13.41 -8.97 10.51
N TYR A 105 12.08 -9.15 10.39
CA TYR A 105 11.38 -9.26 9.12
C TYR A 105 10.29 -8.21 8.96
N THR A 106 9.91 -7.98 7.72
CA THR A 106 8.79 -7.11 7.35
C THR A 106 7.62 -7.96 6.86
N SER A 107 6.41 -7.48 7.08
CA SER A 107 5.18 -8.08 6.58
C SER A 107 4.62 -7.27 5.43
N THR A 108 4.13 -7.92 4.38
CA THR A 108 3.50 -7.23 3.25
C THR A 108 2.20 -6.58 3.70
N LEU A 109 2.17 -5.25 3.64
CA LEU A 109 1.00 -4.44 3.98
C LEU A 109 0.02 -4.33 2.81
N TYR A 110 0.57 -4.17 1.62
CA TYR A 110 -0.16 -4.04 0.36
C TYR A 110 0.67 -4.61 -0.79
N ASN A 111 0.04 -5.36 -1.69
CA ASN A 111 0.66 -5.77 -2.94
C ASN A 111 -0.44 -6.01 -3.98
N ASN A 112 -0.48 -5.16 -4.99
CA ASN A 112 -1.47 -5.27 -6.07
C ASN A 112 -0.93 -4.74 -7.38
N ARG A 113 -1.51 -5.23 -8.49
CA ARG A 113 -1.22 -4.80 -9.84
C ARG A 113 -2.30 -3.85 -10.33
N ASP A 114 -1.89 -2.67 -10.80
CA ASP A 114 -2.72 -1.77 -11.58
C ASP A 114 -2.44 -1.99 -13.07
N ALA A 115 -3.43 -2.46 -13.79
CA ALA A 115 -3.32 -2.74 -15.23
C ALA A 115 -3.54 -1.50 -16.10
N SER A 116 -4.01 -0.38 -15.51
CA SER A 116 -4.38 0.85 -16.22
C SER A 116 -3.61 2.06 -15.67
N PHE A 117 -2.30 1.90 -15.51
CA PHE A 117 -1.41 2.96 -15.03
C PHE A 117 -0.91 3.81 -16.19
N ASN A 118 -1.85 4.47 -16.90
CA ASN A 118 -1.57 5.25 -18.10
C ASN A 118 -1.53 6.75 -17.74
N PHE A 119 -0.61 7.50 -18.35
CA PHE A 119 -0.40 8.92 -18.07
C PHE A 119 0.38 9.58 -19.21
N ASP A 120 0.39 10.92 -19.20
CA ASP A 120 1.26 11.73 -20.04
C ASP A 120 2.41 12.27 -19.19
N PHE A 121 3.64 12.25 -19.75
CA PHE A 121 4.81 12.78 -19.08
C PHE A 121 5.85 13.22 -20.11
N GLN A 122 6.31 14.45 -19.96
CA GLN A 122 7.42 15.00 -20.72
C GLN A 122 8.68 15.09 -19.86
N GLN A 123 9.83 14.85 -20.47
CA GLN A 123 11.11 14.94 -19.78
C GLN A 123 11.29 16.31 -19.11
N PHE A 124 11.67 16.32 -17.85
CA PHE A 124 11.79 17.49 -16.96
C PHE A 124 10.49 18.12 -16.48
N ASP A 125 9.34 17.48 -16.69
CA ASP A 125 8.11 17.90 -16.04
C ASP A 125 8.26 17.92 -14.52
N GLN A 126 7.72 18.98 -13.90
CA GLN A 126 7.64 19.07 -12.46
C GLN A 126 6.27 18.59 -11.99
N LEU A 127 6.26 17.57 -11.15
CA LEU A 127 5.03 17.02 -10.60
C LEU A 127 4.54 17.88 -9.44
N ASN A 128 3.48 18.65 -9.67
CA ASN A 128 2.80 19.45 -8.66
C ASN A 128 1.45 18.77 -8.32
N PHE A 129 1.15 18.64 -7.05
CA PHE A 129 -0.09 18.01 -6.59
C PHE A 129 -0.80 18.90 -5.57
N MET A 130 -2.06 19.23 -5.84
CA MET A 130 -3.00 19.88 -4.95
C MET A 130 -4.29 19.08 -4.91
N GLU A 131 -4.75 18.70 -3.72
CA GLU A 131 -5.93 17.83 -3.56
C GLU A 131 -7.22 18.45 -4.10
N GLU A 132 -7.32 19.76 -4.03
CA GLU A 132 -8.49 20.52 -4.49
C GLU A 132 -8.54 20.71 -6.01
N ASN A 133 -7.39 20.53 -6.69
CA ASN A 133 -7.28 20.72 -8.13
C ASN A 133 -6.41 19.64 -8.76
N ILE A 134 -7.05 18.57 -9.20
CA ILE A 134 -6.39 17.45 -9.86
C ILE A 134 -6.38 17.71 -11.37
N ASP A 135 -5.23 18.06 -11.91
CA ASP A 135 -5.04 18.44 -13.31
C ASP A 135 -4.04 17.55 -14.07
N ASN A 136 -3.31 16.69 -13.36
CA ASN A 136 -2.31 15.80 -13.94
C ASN A 136 -2.53 14.35 -13.53
N GLN A 137 -2.59 13.45 -14.52
CA GLN A 137 -2.88 12.03 -14.30
C GLN A 137 -1.77 11.32 -13.51
N LEU A 138 -0.48 11.58 -13.81
CA LEU A 138 0.62 10.94 -13.12
C LEU A 138 0.62 11.31 -11.63
N THR A 139 0.44 12.60 -11.31
CA THR A 139 0.37 13.05 -9.91
C THR A 139 -0.83 12.45 -9.18
N ALA A 140 -1.99 12.33 -9.85
CA ALA A 140 -3.17 11.68 -9.28
C ALA A 140 -2.93 10.21 -8.96
N LEU A 141 -2.28 9.45 -9.86
CA LEU A 141 -1.92 8.05 -9.66
C LEU A 141 -0.99 7.88 -8.47
N LEU A 142 0.07 8.67 -8.40
CA LEU A 142 1.07 8.60 -7.33
C LEU A 142 0.46 9.00 -5.98
N ALA A 143 -0.33 10.07 -5.93
CA ALA A 143 -1.01 10.51 -4.73
C ALA A 143 -2.05 9.50 -4.23
N TYR A 144 -2.79 8.85 -5.15
CA TYR A 144 -3.72 7.78 -4.80
C TYR A 144 -3.01 6.67 -4.03
N TYR A 145 -1.88 6.16 -4.55
CA TYR A 145 -1.16 5.07 -3.90
C TYR A 145 -0.47 5.51 -2.62
N ALA A 146 0.02 6.74 -2.54
CA ALA A 146 0.55 7.29 -1.30
C ALA A 146 -0.50 7.33 -0.19
N LEU A 147 -1.65 7.94 -0.45
CA LEU A 147 -2.75 8.05 0.52
C LEU A 147 -3.32 6.68 0.89
N LEU A 148 -3.51 5.80 -0.10
CA LEU A 148 -3.99 4.44 0.14
C LEU A 148 -3.06 3.66 1.07
N ILE A 149 -1.76 3.63 0.79
CA ILE A 149 -0.77 2.89 1.57
C ILE A 149 -0.68 3.45 2.99
N ILE A 150 -0.61 4.77 3.15
CA ILE A 150 -0.57 5.40 4.47
C ILE A 150 -1.85 5.10 5.26
N GLY A 151 -3.01 5.16 4.63
CA GLY A 151 -4.28 4.83 5.27
C GLY A 151 -4.36 3.37 5.74
N ILE A 152 -3.90 2.42 4.93
CA ILE A 152 -3.82 1.00 5.31
C ILE A 152 -2.81 0.78 6.44
N ASP A 153 -1.68 1.48 6.40
CA ASP A 153 -0.66 1.40 7.46
C ASP A 153 -1.22 1.88 8.80
N LEU A 154 -1.90 3.01 8.81
CA LEU A 154 -2.55 3.55 10.02
C LEU A 154 -3.64 2.59 10.57
N ASP A 155 -4.40 1.91 9.71
CA ASP A 155 -5.35 0.86 10.12
C ASP A 155 -4.63 -0.32 10.78
N SER A 156 -3.36 -0.58 10.43
CA SER A 156 -2.57 -1.64 11.06
C SER A 156 -2.08 -1.30 12.47
N PHE A 157 -2.09 -0.02 12.86
CA PHE A 157 -1.67 0.47 14.18
C PHE A 157 -2.83 0.80 15.12
N ALA A 158 -3.98 1.21 14.58
CA ALA A 158 -5.17 1.55 15.36
C ALA A 158 -6.46 1.14 14.62
N PRO A 159 -7.52 0.70 15.32
CA PRO A 159 -8.81 0.40 14.70
C PRO A 159 -9.33 1.62 13.92
N MET A 160 -9.59 1.46 12.63
CA MET A 160 -10.04 2.54 11.73
C MET A 160 -9.10 3.77 11.71
N GLY A 161 -7.81 3.59 12.07
CA GLY A 161 -6.85 4.68 12.23
C GLY A 161 -6.58 5.46 10.95
N GLY A 162 -6.72 4.83 9.79
CA GLY A 162 -6.53 5.43 8.47
C GLY A 162 -7.75 6.16 7.89
N SER A 163 -8.87 6.29 8.63
CA SER A 163 -10.13 6.78 8.07
C SER A 163 -10.03 8.11 7.36
N ASP A 164 -9.39 9.10 7.97
CA ASP A 164 -9.28 10.45 7.39
C ASP A 164 -8.44 10.43 6.10
N ILE A 165 -7.35 9.69 6.10
CA ILE A 165 -6.46 9.56 4.92
C ILE A 165 -7.15 8.80 3.79
N LEU A 166 -7.88 7.73 4.10
CA LEU A 166 -8.65 6.97 3.11
C LEU A 166 -9.81 7.78 2.54
N GLN A 167 -10.43 8.67 3.32
CA GLN A 167 -11.43 9.61 2.81
C GLN A 167 -10.82 10.64 1.87
N ARG A 168 -9.62 11.16 2.17
CA ARG A 168 -8.86 12.00 1.24
C ARG A 168 -8.52 11.26 -0.05
N CYS A 169 -8.16 9.98 0.04
CA CYS A 169 -7.95 9.12 -1.12
C CYS A 169 -9.21 9.00 -1.98
N MET A 170 -10.39 8.82 -1.38
CA MET A 170 -11.66 8.79 -2.10
C MET A 170 -12.02 10.15 -2.72
N PHE A 171 -11.74 11.25 -2.01
CA PHE A 171 -11.93 12.60 -2.55
C PHE A 171 -11.07 12.81 -3.82
N LEU A 172 -9.80 12.41 -3.77
CA LEU A 172 -8.92 12.42 -4.93
C LEU A 172 -9.50 11.61 -6.09
N VAL A 173 -9.95 10.38 -5.83
CA VAL A 173 -10.54 9.50 -6.87
C VAL A 173 -11.73 10.16 -7.54
N ASN A 174 -12.62 10.81 -6.77
CA ASN A 174 -13.77 11.52 -7.32
C ASN A 174 -13.37 12.70 -8.22
N ASN A 175 -12.35 13.46 -7.83
CA ASN A 175 -11.84 14.58 -8.63
C ASN A 175 -11.11 14.12 -9.90
N ALA A 176 -10.36 13.02 -9.83
CA ALA A 176 -9.60 12.45 -10.93
C ALA A 176 -10.47 11.87 -12.06
N GLN A 177 -11.78 11.65 -11.84
CA GLN A 177 -12.71 11.21 -12.89
C GLN A 177 -12.76 12.15 -14.10
N ASN A 178 -12.46 13.44 -13.89
CA ASN A 178 -12.47 14.46 -14.92
C ASN A 178 -11.22 14.46 -15.83
N LEU A 179 -10.17 13.72 -15.46
CA LEU A 179 -8.93 13.62 -16.24
C LEU A 179 -9.09 12.83 -17.55
N GLY A 180 -10.19 12.07 -17.71
CA GLY A 180 -10.46 11.29 -18.91
C GLY A 180 -9.70 9.96 -19.02
N PHE A 181 -8.88 9.60 -18.04
CA PHE A 181 -8.15 8.33 -17.99
C PHE A 181 -8.97 7.22 -17.30
N PRO A 182 -8.75 5.94 -17.65
CA PRO A 182 -9.48 4.83 -17.03
C PRO A 182 -9.06 4.58 -15.57
N GLY A 183 -9.95 3.91 -14.84
CA GLY A 183 -9.68 3.40 -13.49
C GLY A 183 -10.17 4.29 -12.35
N TRP A 184 -10.77 5.45 -12.65
CA TRP A 184 -11.29 6.38 -11.65
C TRP A 184 -12.80 6.32 -11.46
N LYS A 185 -13.55 5.70 -12.37
CA LYS A 185 -15.03 5.72 -12.38
C LYS A 185 -15.60 4.42 -11.86
N ALA A 186 -16.76 4.53 -11.19
CA ALA A 186 -17.59 3.39 -10.83
C ALA A 186 -18.01 2.62 -12.11
N PHE A 187 -18.18 1.31 -11.98
CA PHE A 187 -18.69 0.41 -13.03
C PHE A 187 -17.83 0.28 -14.30
N GLU A 188 -16.65 0.89 -14.36
CA GLU A 188 -15.69 0.62 -15.45
C GLU A 188 -15.07 -0.78 -15.33
N ASP A 189 -14.57 -1.10 -14.13
CA ASP A 189 -13.94 -2.37 -13.79
C ASP A 189 -14.03 -2.58 -12.27
N SER A 190 -14.35 -3.80 -11.85
CA SER A 190 -14.38 -4.20 -10.44
C SER A 190 -13.00 -4.23 -9.76
N ARG A 191 -11.93 -4.09 -10.51
CA ARG A 191 -10.52 -4.10 -10.03
C ARG A 191 -9.84 -2.75 -10.12
N ASN A 192 -10.57 -1.71 -10.45
CA ASN A 192 -10.00 -0.37 -10.60
C ASN A 192 -9.79 0.33 -9.25
N ARG A 193 -9.15 1.50 -9.29
CA ARG A 193 -8.85 2.32 -8.11
C ARG A 193 -10.10 2.79 -7.37
N PHE A 194 -11.15 3.16 -8.13
CA PHE A 194 -12.44 3.52 -7.52
C PHE A 194 -13.03 2.35 -6.73
N ALA A 195 -13.13 1.18 -7.34
CA ALA A 195 -13.73 0.00 -6.70
C ALA A 195 -12.97 -0.39 -5.42
N PHE A 196 -11.64 -0.33 -5.47
CA PHE A 196 -10.80 -0.68 -4.32
C PHE A 196 -11.05 0.24 -3.12
N ILE A 197 -10.95 1.57 -3.30
CA ILE A 197 -11.12 2.51 -2.18
C ILE A 197 -12.58 2.59 -1.72
N ASN A 198 -13.54 2.48 -2.65
CA ASN A 198 -14.96 2.45 -2.33
C ASN A 198 -15.31 1.26 -1.45
N ASP A 199 -14.82 0.06 -1.80
CA ASP A 199 -15.00 -1.12 -0.95
C ASP A 199 -14.30 -0.97 0.39
N TYR A 200 -13.08 -0.43 0.41
CA TYR A 200 -12.31 -0.26 1.64
C TYR A 200 -13.01 0.66 2.66
N LEU A 201 -13.78 1.64 2.19
CA LEU A 201 -14.55 2.59 3.01
C LEU A 201 -16.01 2.16 3.27
N ASP A 202 -16.48 1.06 2.64
CA ASP A 202 -17.84 0.57 2.81
C ASP A 202 -18.07 0.07 4.26
N GLU A 203 -19.27 0.33 4.79
CA GLU A 203 -19.65 -0.11 6.16
C GLU A 203 -19.54 -1.62 6.34
N GLY A 204 -19.90 -2.41 5.32
CA GLY A 204 -19.78 -3.87 5.34
C GLY A 204 -18.32 -4.36 5.33
N MET A 205 -17.36 -3.48 5.03
CA MET A 205 -15.94 -3.78 5.06
C MET A 205 -15.22 -3.25 6.31
N LYS A 206 -15.94 -2.67 7.28
CA LYS A 206 -15.36 -2.33 8.59
C LYS A 206 -14.68 -3.52 9.28
N PRO A 207 -15.22 -4.75 9.26
CA PRO A 207 -14.52 -5.91 9.77
C PRO A 207 -13.18 -6.16 9.07
N PHE A 208 -13.08 -5.92 7.75
CA PHE A 208 -11.80 -6.05 7.03
C PHE A 208 -10.75 -5.05 7.51
N ARG A 209 -11.14 -3.83 7.83
CA ARG A 209 -10.25 -2.82 8.42
C ARG A 209 -9.87 -3.17 9.86
N GLN A 210 -10.79 -3.72 10.64
CA GLN A 210 -10.50 -4.25 11.98
C GLN A 210 -9.51 -5.43 11.90
N LEU A 211 -9.63 -6.28 10.87
CA LEU A 211 -8.67 -7.34 10.60
C LEU A 211 -7.24 -6.79 10.48
N GLN A 212 -7.03 -5.65 9.81
CA GLN A 212 -5.67 -5.08 9.67
C GLN A 212 -5.05 -4.83 11.06
N TYR A 213 -5.79 -4.18 11.96
CA TYR A 213 -5.31 -3.92 13.32
C TYR A 213 -5.04 -5.21 14.11
N ASP A 214 -6.00 -6.12 14.15
CA ASP A 214 -5.90 -7.33 14.98
C ASP A 214 -4.82 -8.28 14.45
N TYR A 215 -4.72 -8.43 13.14
CA TYR A 215 -3.71 -9.26 12.49
C TYR A 215 -2.29 -8.76 12.76
N TYR A 216 -2.05 -7.47 12.57
CA TYR A 216 -0.73 -6.88 12.73
C TYR A 216 -0.40 -6.63 14.20
N ARG A 217 -1.23 -5.82 14.88
CA ARG A 217 -0.87 -5.29 16.20
C ARG A 217 -1.05 -6.29 17.32
N LYS A 218 -2.16 -7.07 17.30
CA LYS A 218 -2.41 -8.11 18.30
C LYS A 218 -1.79 -9.45 17.92
N GLY A 219 -1.63 -9.72 16.64
CA GLY A 219 -1.07 -10.94 16.10
C GLY A 219 0.44 -10.88 15.87
N LEU A 220 0.89 -10.36 14.72
CA LEU A 220 2.29 -10.41 14.31
C LEU A 220 3.24 -9.72 15.30
N ASP A 221 2.87 -8.53 15.81
CA ASP A 221 3.70 -7.77 16.74
C ASP A 221 3.85 -8.47 18.10
N GLU A 222 2.94 -9.38 18.48
CA GLU A 222 3.05 -10.18 19.69
C GLU A 222 3.86 -11.47 19.50
N MET A 223 4.09 -11.92 18.26
CA MET A 223 4.77 -13.20 18.00
C MET A 223 6.21 -13.24 18.52
N ALA A 224 6.90 -12.10 18.56
CA ALA A 224 8.24 -12.02 19.12
C ALA A 224 8.27 -12.30 20.63
N ASN A 225 7.21 -11.93 21.35
CA ASN A 225 7.05 -12.16 22.79
C ASN A 225 6.47 -13.56 23.06
N ASN A 226 5.46 -13.96 22.32
CA ASN A 226 4.78 -15.24 22.44
C ASN A 226 4.16 -15.66 21.10
N ALA A 227 4.86 -16.52 20.37
CA ALA A 227 4.43 -16.97 19.04
C ALA A 227 3.08 -17.72 19.04
N GLU A 228 2.78 -18.44 20.12
CA GLU A 228 1.50 -19.18 20.24
C GLU A 228 0.33 -18.20 20.45
N ARG A 229 0.50 -17.24 21.34
CA ARG A 229 -0.49 -16.19 21.56
C ARG A 229 -0.72 -15.39 20.29
N GLY A 230 0.35 -14.91 19.62
CA GLY A 230 0.24 -14.17 18.38
C GLY A 230 -0.50 -14.96 17.29
N ARG A 231 -0.21 -16.26 17.12
CA ARG A 231 -0.93 -17.13 16.19
C ARG A 231 -2.42 -17.26 16.58
N THR A 232 -2.75 -17.41 17.85
CA THR A 232 -4.15 -17.51 18.32
C THR A 232 -4.92 -16.23 18.01
N GLU A 233 -4.31 -15.05 18.23
CA GLU A 233 -4.93 -13.76 17.89
C GLU A 233 -5.14 -13.65 16.38
N ILE A 234 -4.18 -14.08 15.55
CA ILE A 234 -4.33 -14.13 14.10
C ILE A 234 -5.48 -15.06 13.69
N SER A 235 -5.56 -16.26 14.26
CA SER A 235 -6.66 -17.20 14.00
C SER A 235 -8.01 -16.58 14.34
N THR A 236 -8.11 -15.92 15.49
CA THR A 236 -9.33 -15.23 15.93
C THR A 236 -9.70 -14.10 14.97
N ALA A 237 -8.73 -13.29 14.54
CA ALA A 237 -8.95 -12.19 13.60
C ALA A 237 -9.44 -12.70 12.23
N LEU A 238 -8.87 -13.79 11.72
CA LEU A 238 -9.29 -14.42 10.47
C LEU A 238 -10.71 -15.00 10.59
N GLU A 239 -10.97 -15.81 11.62
CA GLU A 239 -12.26 -16.47 11.86
C GLU A 239 -13.39 -15.46 12.11
N THR A 240 -13.11 -14.32 12.74
CA THR A 240 -14.11 -13.30 13.05
C THR A 240 -14.22 -12.26 11.93
N HIS A 241 -13.15 -11.53 11.67
CA HIS A 241 -13.22 -10.32 10.84
C HIS A 241 -13.15 -10.61 9.35
N LEU A 242 -12.26 -11.53 8.93
CA LEU A 242 -12.15 -11.85 7.51
C LEU A 242 -13.40 -12.60 7.03
N THR A 243 -13.93 -13.51 7.85
CA THR A 243 -15.18 -14.21 7.57
C THR A 243 -16.36 -13.24 7.48
N GLN A 244 -16.47 -12.31 8.44
CA GLN A 244 -17.56 -11.34 8.47
C GLN A 244 -17.50 -10.42 7.23
N ALA A 245 -16.33 -9.87 6.92
CA ALA A 245 -16.15 -9.00 5.74
C ALA A 245 -16.53 -9.72 4.43
N HIS A 246 -16.12 -10.99 4.28
CA HIS A 246 -16.46 -11.78 3.10
C HIS A 246 -17.97 -12.12 3.05
N SER A 247 -18.61 -12.34 4.19
CA SER A 247 -20.06 -12.58 4.27
C SER A 247 -20.87 -11.32 3.95
N ASP A 248 -20.45 -10.16 4.48
CA ASP A 248 -21.18 -8.90 4.31
C ASP A 248 -21.02 -8.34 2.89
N LYS A 249 -19.87 -8.58 2.25
CA LYS A 249 -19.53 -8.10 0.91
C LYS A 249 -18.93 -9.23 0.06
N PRO A 250 -19.68 -10.26 -0.32
CA PRO A 250 -19.16 -11.45 -1.01
C PRO A 250 -18.61 -11.16 -2.42
N LEU A 251 -18.97 -10.03 -3.02
CA LEU A 251 -18.45 -9.60 -4.31
C LEU A 251 -17.22 -8.69 -4.21
N SER A 252 -16.84 -8.26 -3.01
CA SER A 252 -15.63 -7.48 -2.81
C SER A 252 -14.39 -8.33 -3.08
N LEU A 253 -13.44 -7.76 -3.82
CA LEU A 253 -12.17 -8.41 -4.11
C LEU A 253 -11.12 -8.22 -3.00
N LEU A 254 -11.37 -7.37 -2.00
CA LEU A 254 -10.40 -7.06 -0.94
C LEU A 254 -9.94 -8.29 -0.17
N PRO A 255 -10.83 -9.20 0.31
CA PRO A 255 -10.40 -10.43 0.98
C PRO A 255 -9.54 -11.34 0.09
N GLN A 256 -9.89 -11.45 -1.20
CA GLN A 256 -9.12 -12.26 -2.15
C GLN A 256 -7.75 -11.65 -2.44
N ILE A 257 -7.66 -10.34 -2.65
CA ILE A 257 -6.40 -9.61 -2.87
C ILE A 257 -5.50 -9.74 -1.64
N TRP A 258 -6.07 -9.55 -0.46
CA TRP A 258 -5.34 -9.65 0.81
C TRP A 258 -4.77 -11.05 1.02
N THR A 259 -5.59 -12.08 0.90
CA THR A 259 -5.14 -13.48 1.04
C THR A 259 -4.10 -13.87 -0.01
N ASN A 260 -4.14 -13.24 -1.18
CA ASN A 260 -3.19 -13.48 -2.26
C ASN A 260 -1.77 -13.07 -1.87
N TYR A 261 -1.60 -11.86 -1.32
CA TYR A 261 -0.26 -11.41 -0.91
C TYR A 261 0.14 -11.90 0.50
N LYS A 262 -0.81 -12.38 1.31
CA LYS A 262 -0.55 -12.97 2.63
C LYS A 262 -0.30 -14.48 2.62
N LYS A 263 -0.45 -15.16 1.51
CA LYS A 263 -0.44 -16.61 1.43
C LYS A 263 0.81 -17.26 2.04
N ASP A 264 1.99 -16.74 1.72
CA ASP A 264 3.25 -17.30 2.19
C ASP A 264 3.45 -17.05 3.69
N GLU A 265 3.07 -15.86 4.18
CA GLU A 265 3.10 -15.50 5.59
C GLU A 265 2.11 -16.35 6.40
N LEU A 266 0.86 -16.50 5.93
CA LEU A 266 -0.15 -17.36 6.57
C LEU A 266 0.32 -18.82 6.60
N THR A 267 0.87 -19.31 5.49
CA THR A 267 1.45 -20.66 5.47
C THR A 267 2.56 -20.82 6.52
N ALA A 268 3.46 -19.86 6.64
CA ALA A 268 4.56 -19.90 7.62
C ALA A 268 4.08 -19.83 9.08
N ILE A 269 2.96 -19.15 9.34
CA ILE A 269 2.37 -19.05 10.67
C ILE A 269 1.81 -20.39 11.16
N TYR A 270 1.24 -21.21 10.27
CA TYR A 270 0.52 -22.42 10.67
C TYR A 270 1.26 -23.72 10.36
N LYS A 271 2.08 -23.77 9.31
CA LYS A 271 2.78 -25.01 8.92
C LYS A 271 3.64 -25.57 10.07
N GLY A 272 3.35 -26.79 10.50
CA GLY A 272 4.04 -27.45 11.61
C GLY A 272 3.74 -26.86 12.99
N LYS A 273 2.71 -25.98 13.12
CA LYS A 273 2.40 -25.26 14.36
C LYS A 273 0.90 -25.27 14.61
N GLY A 274 0.50 -25.04 15.87
CA GLY A 274 -0.89 -25.03 16.27
C GLY A 274 -1.52 -26.43 16.37
N THR A 275 -2.82 -26.48 16.64
CA THR A 275 -3.58 -27.72 16.70
C THR A 275 -4.11 -28.11 15.32
N GLN A 276 -4.33 -29.40 15.09
CA GLN A 276 -4.91 -29.89 13.83
C GLN A 276 -6.28 -29.23 13.56
N LYS A 277 -7.10 -29.09 14.60
CA LYS A 277 -8.42 -28.46 14.49
C LYS A 277 -8.33 -26.98 14.09
N GLU A 278 -7.35 -26.24 14.61
CA GLU A 278 -7.10 -24.83 14.22
C GLU A 278 -6.72 -24.78 12.72
N LYS A 279 -5.75 -25.58 12.31
CA LYS A 279 -5.27 -25.62 10.92
C LYS A 279 -6.38 -25.97 9.91
N GLU A 280 -7.25 -26.92 10.25
CA GLU A 280 -8.40 -27.30 9.42
C GLU A 280 -9.38 -26.14 9.25
N ARG A 281 -9.74 -25.44 10.34
CA ARG A 281 -10.65 -24.28 10.25
C ARG A 281 -10.06 -23.15 9.38
N ILE A 282 -8.78 -22.83 9.60
CA ILE A 282 -8.10 -21.78 8.82
C ILE A 282 -8.01 -22.19 7.34
N TYR A 283 -7.70 -23.46 7.05
CA TYR A 283 -7.71 -23.98 5.69
C TYR A 283 -9.07 -23.80 5.02
N GLU A 284 -10.15 -24.25 5.67
CA GLU A 284 -11.51 -24.13 5.13
C GLU A 284 -11.91 -22.70 4.85
N LEU A 285 -11.60 -21.78 5.80
CA LEU A 285 -11.84 -20.36 5.65
C LEU A 285 -11.10 -19.77 4.42
N LEU A 286 -9.80 -20.02 4.32
CA LEU A 286 -8.98 -19.48 3.24
C LEU A 286 -9.35 -20.09 1.88
N MET A 287 -9.74 -21.37 1.84
CA MET A 287 -10.28 -22.00 0.65
C MET A 287 -11.60 -21.40 0.20
N GLY A 288 -12.48 -21.04 1.14
CA GLY A 288 -13.75 -20.36 0.85
C GLY A 288 -13.55 -18.98 0.21
N ILE A 289 -12.51 -18.24 0.61
CA ILE A 289 -12.21 -16.90 0.12
C ILE A 289 -11.38 -16.92 -1.17
N ASN A 290 -10.36 -17.78 -1.23
CA ASN A 290 -9.38 -17.78 -2.32
C ASN A 290 -8.90 -19.19 -2.67
N ALA A 291 -9.76 -19.97 -3.29
CA ALA A 291 -9.46 -21.33 -3.74
C ALA A 291 -8.31 -21.39 -4.77
N SER A 292 -8.00 -20.28 -5.45
CA SER A 292 -6.91 -20.24 -6.43
C SER A 292 -5.52 -20.49 -5.81
N GLN A 293 -5.40 -20.29 -4.50
CA GLN A 293 -4.15 -20.52 -3.73
C GLN A 293 -4.15 -21.86 -2.97
N ASN A 294 -4.93 -22.84 -3.43
CA ASN A 294 -5.07 -24.15 -2.76
C ASN A 294 -3.73 -24.80 -2.39
N SER A 295 -2.73 -24.73 -3.27
CA SER A 295 -1.40 -25.32 -3.01
C SER A 295 -0.71 -24.73 -1.76
N SER A 296 -0.92 -23.45 -1.49
CA SER A 296 -0.43 -22.80 -0.28
C SER A 296 -1.27 -23.17 0.94
N TRP A 297 -2.59 -23.24 0.79
CA TRP A 297 -3.48 -23.60 1.89
C TRP A 297 -3.31 -25.06 2.34
N GLU A 298 -3.06 -25.98 1.42
CA GLU A 298 -2.74 -27.38 1.77
C GLU A 298 -1.49 -27.51 2.67
N MET A 299 -0.52 -26.61 2.53
CA MET A 299 0.66 -26.60 3.40
C MET A 299 0.34 -26.21 4.86
N ILE A 300 -0.75 -25.51 5.11
CA ILE A 300 -1.21 -25.16 6.46
C ILE A 300 -1.55 -26.41 7.26
N LYS A 301 -2.11 -27.43 6.61
CA LYS A 301 -2.51 -28.70 7.27
C LYS A 301 -1.33 -29.56 7.71
N GLN A 302 -0.15 -29.34 7.14
CA GLN A 302 1.08 -30.02 7.51
C GLN A 302 1.62 -29.46 8.84
#